data_c61bc68daec57e29e4b25ad3ad02b35f
#
_entry.id   c61bc68daec57e29e4b25ad3ad02b35f
#
_cell.length_a   1.000
_cell.length_b   1.000
_cell.length_c   1.000
_cell.angle_alpha   90.00
_cell.angle_beta   90.00
_cell.angle_gamma   90.00
#
_symmetry.space_group_name_H-M   'P 1'
#
loop_
_entity.id
_entity.type
_entity.pdbx_description
1 polymer ?
#
loop_
_entity_poly.entity_id
_entity_poly.type
_entity_poly.pdbx_seq_one_letter_code
_entity_poly.pdbx_strand_id
1 'polypeptide(L)'
;MQADALLTQDELDFIQKMQHNPQLNVHDATASLLVNGGVQIKDLLTRLVAQDHVTIQAQFENQQISFPLQLVEDEFHAQHIKLGAPTIYEDGPMIRPWRLTLSAPVPLEDDDGRPLDLWVRELSFNGLLLEARGRAAPPALSAWFAPDGFGAMAMKGKRQRKTEDGLYAYSLRENTPQETERLRQFILQQHQLSHPQLHA
;
A
#
# COMPACT_ATOMS: atom_id res chain seq x y z
N MET A 1 24.89 -37.08 6.68
CA MET A 1 24.59 -35.83 5.95
C MET A 1 23.34 -35.27 6.59
N GLN A 2 23.50 -34.36 7.55
CA GLN A 2 22.37 -33.63 8.12
C GLN A 2 22.03 -32.52 7.09
N ALA A 3 20.80 -32.51 6.63
CA ALA A 3 20.27 -31.39 5.87
C ALA A 3 20.24 -30.19 6.80
N ASP A 4 21.05 -29.17 6.52
CA ASP A 4 20.95 -27.88 7.17
C ASP A 4 19.52 -27.36 6.92
N ALA A 5 18.74 -27.25 7.99
CA ALA A 5 17.44 -26.63 7.90
C ALA A 5 17.65 -25.17 7.47
N LEU A 6 17.00 -24.77 6.38
CA LEU A 6 17.05 -23.42 5.82
C LEU A 6 16.56 -22.33 6.80
N LEU A 7 15.87 -22.72 7.87
CA LEU A 7 15.33 -21.87 8.93
C LEU A 7 15.69 -22.46 10.28
N THR A 8 16.04 -21.62 11.23
CA THR A 8 16.22 -22.00 12.62
C THR A 8 14.88 -22.28 13.29
N GLN A 9 14.86 -22.99 14.42
CA GLN A 9 13.64 -23.28 15.17
C GLN A 9 12.94 -21.98 15.63
N ASP A 10 13.71 -20.95 15.99
CA ASP A 10 13.20 -19.63 16.40
C ASP A 10 12.53 -18.88 15.23
N GLU A 11 13.04 -19.07 14.00
CA GLU A 11 12.43 -18.50 12.78
C GLU A 11 11.14 -19.24 12.42
N LEU A 12 11.10 -20.55 12.57
CA LEU A 12 9.88 -21.34 12.40
C LEU A 12 8.82 -20.97 13.44
N ASP A 13 9.22 -20.82 14.71
CA ASP A 13 8.35 -20.41 15.80
C ASP A 13 7.85 -18.96 15.60
N PHE A 14 8.69 -18.09 15.06
CA PHE A 14 8.29 -16.71 14.67
C PHE A 14 7.26 -16.72 13.54
N ILE A 15 7.48 -17.51 12.49
CA ILE A 15 6.53 -17.66 11.37
C ILE A 15 5.22 -18.28 11.87
N GLN A 16 5.28 -19.30 12.74
CA GLN A 16 4.10 -19.90 13.35
C GLN A 16 3.35 -18.92 14.26
N LYS A 17 4.07 -18.08 15.03
CA LYS A 17 3.46 -17.03 15.84
C LYS A 17 2.81 -15.96 14.99
N MET A 18 3.39 -15.61 13.84
CA MET A 18 2.74 -14.69 12.87
C MET A 18 1.46 -15.30 12.28
N GLN A 19 1.41 -16.62 12.08
CA GLN A 19 0.21 -17.31 11.59
C GLN A 19 -0.88 -17.47 12.66
N HIS A 20 -0.52 -17.49 13.95
CA HIS A 20 -1.44 -17.78 15.05
C HIS A 20 -1.72 -16.60 15.97
N ASN A 21 -1.02 -15.47 15.80
CA ASN A 21 -1.22 -14.29 16.61
C ASN A 21 -1.16 -13.01 15.73
N PRO A 22 -2.31 -12.59 15.18
CA PRO A 22 -2.39 -11.44 14.30
C PRO A 22 -2.24 -10.08 15.02
N GLN A 23 -1.72 -10.05 16.26
CA GLN A 23 -1.47 -8.82 17.03
C GLN A 23 -0.07 -8.25 16.80
N LEU A 24 0.42 -8.21 15.58
CA LEU A 24 1.46 -7.26 15.23
C LEU A 24 0.77 -5.95 14.83
N ASN A 25 0.65 -5.05 15.80
CA ASN A 25 0.28 -3.67 15.54
C ASN A 25 1.26 -3.10 14.50
N VAL A 26 0.81 -2.98 13.28
CA VAL A 26 1.58 -2.43 12.15
C VAL A 26 1.95 -0.95 12.37
N HIS A 27 1.44 -0.33 13.43
CA HIS A 27 1.77 1.04 13.83
C HIS A 27 3.23 1.22 14.30
N ASP A 28 3.90 0.16 14.78
CA ASP A 28 5.29 0.23 15.25
C ASP A 28 6.21 -0.82 14.59
N ALA A 29 5.69 -1.66 13.73
CA ALA A 29 6.49 -2.64 13.03
C ALA A 29 7.25 -1.98 11.85
N THR A 30 8.33 -1.31 12.19
CA THR A 30 9.51 -1.40 11.35
C THR A 30 9.93 -2.88 11.44
N ALA A 31 9.25 -3.75 10.69
CA ALA A 31 9.63 -5.14 10.60
C ALA A 31 10.99 -5.18 9.91
N SER A 32 12.05 -5.13 10.69
CA SER A 32 13.37 -5.44 10.21
C SER A 32 13.43 -6.95 10.09
N LEU A 33 13.47 -7.45 8.87
CA LEU A 33 13.80 -8.85 8.60
C LEU A 33 15.25 -9.08 9.03
N LEU A 34 15.45 -9.68 10.20
CA LEU A 34 16.76 -10.17 10.61
C LEU A 34 17.02 -11.46 9.84
N VAL A 35 17.77 -11.37 8.74
CA VAL A 35 18.15 -12.55 7.97
C VAL A 35 19.41 -13.15 8.59
N ASN A 36 19.23 -14.20 9.39
CA ASN A 36 20.32 -15.00 9.97
C ASN A 36 20.84 -16.00 8.95
N GLY A 37 21.54 -15.54 7.92
CA GLY A 37 22.08 -16.41 6.87
C GLY A 37 23.55 -16.19 6.55
N GLY A 38 24.25 -15.46 7.40
CA GLY A 38 25.63 -15.07 7.14
C GLY A 38 25.75 -13.97 6.05
N VAL A 39 26.98 -13.50 5.85
CA VAL A 39 27.29 -12.39 4.92
C VAL A 39 26.82 -12.65 3.50
N GLN A 40 26.89 -13.89 3.02
CA GLN A 40 26.56 -14.27 1.64
C GLN A 40 25.04 -14.15 1.35
N ILE A 41 24.18 -14.51 2.29
CA ILE A 41 22.73 -14.40 2.11
C ILE A 41 22.29 -12.93 2.22
N LYS A 42 22.90 -12.17 3.14
CA LYS A 42 22.67 -10.72 3.24
C LYS A 42 23.03 -10.03 1.92
N ASP A 43 24.20 -10.31 1.35
CA ASP A 43 24.66 -9.75 0.08
C ASP A 43 23.73 -10.14 -1.08
N LEU A 44 23.28 -11.40 -1.12
CA LEU A 44 22.35 -11.86 -2.15
C LEU A 44 21.03 -11.11 -2.08
N LEU A 45 20.42 -11.02 -0.88
CA LEU A 45 19.15 -10.30 -0.68
C LEU A 45 19.31 -8.81 -0.99
N THR A 46 20.39 -8.19 -0.55
CA THR A 46 20.67 -6.78 -0.84
C THR A 46 20.74 -6.55 -2.35
N ARG A 47 21.41 -7.42 -3.11
CA ARG A 47 21.49 -7.32 -4.57
C ARG A 47 20.13 -7.54 -5.23
N LEU A 48 19.36 -8.53 -4.77
CA LEU A 48 18.01 -8.79 -5.30
C LEU A 48 17.10 -7.57 -5.07
N VAL A 49 17.06 -7.03 -3.85
CA VAL A 49 16.24 -5.85 -3.53
C VAL A 49 16.70 -4.60 -4.29
N ALA A 50 18.01 -4.46 -4.55
CA ALA A 50 18.55 -3.32 -5.30
C ALA A 50 18.29 -3.41 -6.81
N GLN A 51 18.18 -4.62 -7.37
CA GLN A 51 18.03 -4.85 -8.81
C GLN A 51 16.60 -5.19 -9.22
N ASP A 52 15.84 -5.86 -8.34
CA ASP A 52 14.51 -6.39 -8.62
C ASP A 52 13.48 -5.90 -7.59
N HIS A 53 12.22 -5.85 -8.03
CA HIS A 53 11.09 -5.55 -7.16
C HIS A 53 10.72 -6.81 -6.36
N VAL A 54 11.43 -7.06 -5.25
CA VAL A 54 11.14 -8.17 -4.36
C VAL A 54 9.95 -7.83 -3.48
N THR A 55 9.00 -8.75 -3.36
CA THR A 55 7.81 -8.57 -2.53
C THR A 55 7.58 -9.78 -1.64
N ILE A 56 7.07 -9.55 -0.44
CA ILE A 56 6.48 -10.59 0.41
C ILE A 56 4.97 -10.57 0.18
N GLN A 57 4.39 -11.74 -0.06
CA GLN A 57 2.97 -11.88 -0.31
C GLN A 57 2.31 -12.68 0.82
N ALA A 58 1.17 -12.18 1.28
CA ALA A 58 0.28 -12.87 2.20
C ALA A 58 -1.10 -13.02 1.55
N GLN A 59 -1.71 -14.20 1.71
CA GLN A 59 -3.05 -14.48 1.19
C GLN A 59 -4.02 -14.63 2.36
N PHE A 60 -5.13 -13.90 2.31
CA PHE A 60 -6.20 -13.98 3.30
C PHE A 60 -7.55 -14.06 2.59
N GLU A 61 -8.24 -15.20 2.74
CA GLU A 61 -9.52 -15.45 2.08
C GLU A 61 -9.47 -15.13 0.57
N ASN A 62 -10.11 -14.06 0.15
CA ASN A 62 -10.16 -13.57 -1.24
C ASN A 62 -9.27 -12.33 -1.46
N GLN A 63 -8.32 -12.06 -0.55
CA GLN A 63 -7.44 -10.90 -0.67
C GLN A 63 -5.97 -11.33 -0.67
N GLN A 64 -5.20 -10.72 -1.53
CA GLN A 64 -3.75 -10.84 -1.60
C GLN A 64 -3.11 -9.53 -1.18
N ILE A 65 -2.27 -9.58 -0.14
CA ILE A 65 -1.52 -8.41 0.36
C ILE A 65 -0.05 -8.60 -0.04
N SER A 66 0.50 -7.64 -0.78
CA SER A 66 1.87 -7.70 -1.30
C SER A 66 2.68 -6.54 -0.74
N PHE A 67 3.70 -6.85 0.06
CA PHE A 67 4.62 -5.90 0.70
C PHE A 67 5.89 -5.77 -0.13
N PRO A 68 6.20 -4.61 -0.71
CA PRO A 68 7.48 -4.40 -1.38
C PRO A 68 8.61 -4.35 -0.35
N LEU A 69 9.74 -4.99 -0.67
CA LEU A 69 10.97 -4.82 0.09
C LEU A 69 11.70 -3.59 -0.42
N GLN A 70 12.19 -2.78 0.52
CA GLN A 70 12.93 -1.56 0.25
C GLN A 70 14.28 -1.62 0.97
N LEU A 71 15.35 -1.24 0.26
CA LEU A 71 16.66 -1.05 0.85
C LEU A 71 16.74 0.39 1.37
N VAL A 72 16.98 0.54 2.66
CA VAL A 72 17.15 1.85 3.30
C VAL A 72 18.51 1.90 3.99
N GLU A 73 19.14 3.07 3.94
CA GLU A 73 20.39 3.34 4.63
C GLU A 73 20.08 4.11 5.93
N ASP A 74 20.68 3.70 7.03
CA ASP A 74 20.56 4.40 8.32
C ASP A 74 21.61 5.52 8.44
N GLU A 75 21.57 6.23 9.56
CA GLU A 75 22.50 7.31 9.87
C GLU A 75 23.99 6.90 9.98
N PHE A 76 24.25 5.59 10.09
CA PHE A 76 25.59 4.99 10.11
C PHE A 76 26.02 4.41 8.77
N HIS A 77 25.28 4.71 7.69
CA HIS A 77 25.49 4.14 6.35
C HIS A 77 25.32 2.62 6.30
N ALA A 78 24.66 2.02 7.29
CA ALA A 78 24.31 0.60 7.25
C ALA A 78 23.01 0.38 6.45
N GLN A 79 23.05 -0.60 5.55
CA GLN A 79 21.88 -0.94 4.73
C GLN A 79 20.97 -1.91 5.44
N HIS A 80 19.68 -1.58 5.48
CA HIS A 80 18.61 -2.39 6.08
C HIS A 80 17.49 -2.63 5.06
N ILE A 81 16.91 -3.82 5.13
CA ILE A 81 15.72 -4.13 4.34
C ILE A 81 14.50 -3.78 5.19
N LYS A 82 13.62 -2.94 4.64
CA LYS A 82 12.33 -2.58 5.25
C LYS A 82 11.18 -3.06 4.38
N LEU A 83 10.05 -3.35 5.03
CA LEU A 83 8.78 -3.55 4.34
C LEU A 83 8.19 -2.17 4.01
N GLY A 84 7.93 -1.94 2.73
CA GLY A 84 7.13 -0.79 2.29
C GLY A 84 5.65 -1.03 2.51
N ALA A 85 4.84 0.02 2.39
CA ALA A 85 3.39 -0.12 2.50
C ALA A 85 2.85 -1.05 1.40
N PRO A 86 1.96 -1.99 1.75
CA PRO A 86 1.52 -3.03 0.84
C PRO A 86 0.56 -2.51 -0.25
N THR A 87 0.48 -3.29 -1.31
CA THR A 87 -0.65 -3.26 -2.23
C THR A 87 -1.62 -4.38 -1.87
N ILE A 88 -2.91 -4.06 -1.83
CA ILE A 88 -3.98 -5.01 -1.52
C ILE A 88 -4.76 -5.27 -2.80
N TYR A 89 -4.92 -6.55 -3.12
CA TYR A 89 -5.69 -7.00 -4.27
C TYR A 89 -6.85 -7.87 -3.80
N GLU A 90 -7.93 -7.86 -4.57
CA GLU A 90 -9.06 -8.77 -4.42
C GLU A 90 -8.97 -9.84 -5.48
N ASP A 91 -9.11 -11.11 -5.07
CA ASP A 91 -9.27 -12.24 -5.94
C ASP A 91 -10.73 -12.31 -6.43
N GLY A 92 -10.90 -12.59 -7.70
CA GLY A 92 -12.17 -12.71 -8.37
C GLY A 92 -11.97 -13.28 -9.77
N PRO A 93 -12.94 -13.13 -10.70
CA PRO A 93 -12.75 -13.49 -12.09
C PRO A 93 -11.52 -12.80 -12.73
N MET A 94 -11.13 -11.67 -12.17
CA MET A 94 -9.87 -10.96 -12.44
C MET A 94 -9.33 -10.41 -11.14
N ILE A 95 -8.03 -10.54 -10.90
CA ILE A 95 -7.32 -9.90 -9.79
C ILE A 95 -7.37 -8.39 -10.02
N ARG A 96 -7.86 -7.65 -9.03
CA ARG A 96 -7.98 -6.20 -9.11
C ARG A 96 -7.50 -5.53 -7.81
N PRO A 97 -7.00 -4.29 -7.88
CA PRO A 97 -6.72 -3.53 -6.66
C PRO A 97 -7.97 -3.43 -5.78
N TRP A 98 -7.78 -3.71 -4.48
CA TRP A 98 -8.81 -3.47 -3.48
C TRP A 98 -9.19 -1.98 -3.47
N ARG A 99 -10.47 -1.72 -3.31
CA ARG A 99 -11.02 -0.35 -3.33
C ARG A 99 -11.60 -0.01 -1.98
N LEU A 100 -11.05 1.05 -1.41
CA LEU A 100 -11.64 1.70 -0.26
C LEU A 100 -12.82 2.55 -0.72
N THR A 101 -14.02 2.17 -0.31
CA THR A 101 -15.21 3.01 -0.43
C THR A 101 -15.31 3.90 0.79
N LEU A 102 -15.34 5.21 0.58
CA LEU A 102 -15.46 6.17 1.67
C LEU A 102 -16.90 6.22 2.17
N SER A 103 -17.09 6.21 3.50
CA SER A 103 -18.41 6.32 4.14
C SER A 103 -19.10 7.66 3.82
N ALA A 104 -18.33 8.72 3.70
CA ALA A 104 -18.75 10.00 3.20
C ALA A 104 -17.76 10.46 2.12
N PRO A 105 -18.25 11.06 1.00
CA PRO A 105 -17.36 11.61 -0.01
C PRO A 105 -16.51 12.74 0.55
N VAL A 106 -15.22 12.75 0.20
CA VAL A 106 -14.26 13.78 0.62
C VAL A 106 -13.90 14.63 -0.59
N PRO A 107 -14.00 15.97 -0.52
CA PRO A 107 -13.60 16.82 -1.62
C PRO A 107 -12.09 16.75 -1.85
N LEU A 108 -11.69 16.84 -3.10
CA LEU A 108 -10.31 17.14 -3.43
C LEU A 108 -10.06 18.65 -3.23
N GLU A 109 -8.81 19.00 -2.97
CA GLU A 109 -8.37 20.37 -2.76
C GLU A 109 -7.40 20.81 -3.86
N ASP A 110 -7.35 22.10 -4.12
CA ASP A 110 -6.33 22.73 -4.94
C ASP A 110 -5.00 22.94 -4.17
N ASP A 111 -4.00 23.56 -4.80
CA ASP A 111 -2.70 23.82 -4.17
C ASP A 111 -2.78 24.83 -3.01
N ASP A 112 -3.86 25.60 -2.92
CA ASP A 112 -4.13 26.55 -1.82
C ASP A 112 -4.96 25.92 -0.68
N GLY A 113 -5.32 24.63 -0.78
CA GLY A 113 -6.16 23.91 0.19
C GLY A 113 -7.65 24.26 0.08
N ARG A 114 -8.10 24.81 -1.06
CA ARG A 114 -9.51 25.11 -1.29
C ARG A 114 -10.22 23.90 -1.88
N PRO A 115 -11.43 23.54 -1.40
CA PRO A 115 -12.15 22.41 -1.93
C PRO A 115 -12.55 22.63 -3.39
N LEU A 116 -12.35 21.59 -4.19
CA LEU A 116 -12.78 21.48 -5.58
C LEU A 116 -14.18 20.86 -5.66
N ASP A 117 -14.87 21.07 -6.80
CA ASP A 117 -16.14 20.39 -7.11
C ASP A 117 -15.94 18.90 -7.51
N LEU A 118 -14.89 18.28 -7.03
CA LEU A 118 -14.51 16.88 -7.26
C LEU A 118 -14.42 16.14 -5.93
N TRP A 119 -15.26 15.11 -5.76
CA TRP A 119 -15.40 14.40 -4.50
C TRP A 119 -14.99 12.94 -4.66
N VAL A 120 -14.08 12.48 -3.81
CA VAL A 120 -13.63 11.08 -3.80
C VAL A 120 -14.72 10.20 -3.21
N ARG A 121 -15.14 9.20 -3.97
CA ARG A 121 -16.08 8.14 -3.56
C ARG A 121 -15.37 6.85 -3.21
N GLU A 122 -14.42 6.47 -4.09
CA GLU A 122 -13.62 5.27 -3.91
C GLU A 122 -12.19 5.57 -4.31
N LEU A 123 -11.26 4.87 -3.68
CA LEU A 123 -9.85 4.93 -4.08
C LEU A 123 -9.18 3.58 -3.91
N SER A 124 -8.15 3.37 -4.71
CA SER A 124 -7.19 2.28 -4.62
C SER A 124 -5.78 2.85 -4.77
N PHE A 125 -4.75 2.03 -4.58
CA PHE A 125 -3.38 2.53 -4.71
C PHE A 125 -3.03 3.07 -6.12
N ASN A 126 -3.83 2.78 -7.14
CA ASN A 126 -3.59 3.19 -8.52
C ASN A 126 -4.81 3.81 -9.22
N GLY A 127 -5.90 4.07 -8.49
CA GLY A 127 -7.12 4.62 -9.09
C GLY A 127 -8.03 5.35 -8.14
N LEU A 128 -8.83 6.27 -8.71
CA LEU A 128 -9.87 7.04 -8.02
C LEU A 128 -11.20 6.90 -8.75
N LEU A 129 -12.28 6.93 -7.98
CA LEU A 129 -13.64 7.17 -8.48
C LEU A 129 -14.15 8.47 -7.89
N LEU A 130 -14.46 9.44 -8.75
CA LEU A 130 -14.84 10.80 -8.38
C LEU A 130 -16.27 11.11 -8.79
N GLU A 131 -16.97 11.80 -7.90
CA GLU A 131 -18.21 12.53 -8.18
C GLU A 131 -17.84 13.98 -8.53
N ALA A 132 -18.35 14.49 -9.66
CA ALA A 132 -18.19 15.89 -10.00
C ALA A 132 -19.51 16.63 -9.69
N ARG A 133 -19.44 17.69 -8.87
CA ARG A 133 -20.56 18.54 -8.49
C ARG A 133 -20.40 19.90 -9.19
N GLY A 134 -21.11 20.08 -10.27
CA GLY A 134 -21.08 21.32 -11.03
C GLY A 134 -20.46 21.14 -12.41
N ARG A 135 -19.15 21.19 -12.56
CA ARG A 135 -18.46 21.04 -13.85
C ARG A 135 -18.13 19.59 -14.16
N ALA A 136 -18.02 19.28 -15.45
CA ALA A 136 -17.49 17.97 -15.86
C ALA A 136 -16.06 17.80 -15.34
N ALA A 137 -15.73 16.58 -14.85
CA ALA A 137 -14.40 16.28 -14.37
C ALA A 137 -13.35 16.44 -15.48
N PRO A 138 -12.16 17.00 -15.19
CA PRO A 138 -11.12 17.26 -16.19
C PRO A 138 -10.52 15.98 -16.77
N PRO A 139 -9.91 16.00 -17.96
CA PRO A 139 -9.24 14.81 -18.51
C PRO A 139 -7.96 14.43 -17.75
N ALA A 140 -7.27 15.41 -17.19
CA ALA A 140 -6.11 15.23 -16.30
C ALA A 140 -6.44 15.80 -14.93
N LEU A 141 -5.99 15.09 -13.88
CA LEU A 141 -6.17 15.46 -12.48
C LEU A 141 -4.81 15.83 -11.89
N SER A 142 -4.76 16.97 -11.19
CA SER A 142 -3.69 17.34 -10.27
C SER A 142 -4.37 18.04 -9.09
N ALA A 143 -4.46 17.38 -7.97
CA ALA A 143 -5.20 17.86 -6.79
C ALA A 143 -4.66 17.20 -5.53
N TRP A 144 -5.18 17.59 -4.36
CA TRP A 144 -4.84 17.06 -3.07
C TRP A 144 -6.04 16.34 -2.46
N PHE A 145 -5.80 15.19 -1.86
CA PHE A 145 -6.76 14.46 -1.06
C PHE A 145 -6.35 14.57 0.41
N ALA A 146 -7.16 15.24 1.20
CA ALA A 146 -6.89 15.56 2.60
C ALA A 146 -7.98 14.92 3.50
N PRO A 147 -7.95 13.59 3.74
CA PRO A 147 -8.91 12.95 4.64
C PRO A 147 -8.59 13.29 6.09
N ASP A 148 -9.64 13.33 6.94
CA ASP A 148 -9.50 13.59 8.36
C ASP A 148 -8.52 12.62 9.04
N GLY A 149 -7.64 13.16 9.88
CA GLY A 149 -6.65 12.38 10.63
C GLY A 149 -5.46 11.87 9.82
N PHE A 150 -5.37 12.20 8.53
CA PHE A 150 -4.24 11.88 7.68
C PHE A 150 -3.81 13.10 6.87
N GLY A 151 -2.52 13.32 6.71
CA GLY A 151 -2.06 14.50 5.97
C GLY A 151 -2.40 14.45 4.48
N ALA A 152 -2.49 15.61 3.83
CA ALA A 152 -2.83 15.73 2.43
C ALA A 152 -1.91 14.88 1.52
N MET A 153 -2.49 14.23 0.53
CA MET A 153 -1.83 13.36 -0.43
C MET A 153 -2.07 13.88 -1.84
N ALA A 154 -1.01 13.95 -2.65
CA ALA A 154 -1.14 14.35 -4.04
C ALA A 154 -1.85 13.26 -4.86
N MET A 155 -2.80 13.68 -5.70
CA MET A 155 -3.57 12.85 -6.61
C MET A 155 -3.35 13.32 -8.03
N LYS A 156 -2.44 12.66 -8.75
CA LYS A 156 -2.10 12.97 -10.14
C LYS A 156 -2.51 11.82 -11.04
N GLY A 157 -3.28 12.10 -12.08
CA GLY A 157 -3.78 11.03 -12.92
C GLY A 157 -4.56 11.47 -14.15
N LYS A 158 -4.99 10.48 -14.92
CA LYS A 158 -5.77 10.66 -16.14
C LYS A 158 -7.12 9.99 -16.03
N ARG A 159 -8.16 10.72 -16.47
CA ARG A 159 -9.51 10.18 -16.58
C ARG A 159 -9.51 9.02 -17.59
N GLN A 160 -10.02 7.88 -17.18
CA GLN A 160 -10.14 6.69 -18.00
C GLN A 160 -11.53 6.60 -18.65
N ARG A 161 -12.57 6.83 -17.84
CA ARG A 161 -13.97 6.70 -18.30
C ARG A 161 -14.93 7.44 -17.37
N LYS A 162 -16.13 7.65 -17.85
CA LYS A 162 -17.31 7.97 -17.05
C LYS A 162 -18.10 6.66 -16.83
N THR A 163 -18.57 6.42 -15.61
CA THR A 163 -19.42 5.27 -15.29
C THR A 163 -20.87 5.53 -15.67
N GLU A 164 -21.68 4.50 -15.67
CA GLU A 164 -23.15 4.60 -15.91
C GLU A 164 -23.84 5.47 -14.85
N ASP A 165 -23.34 5.40 -13.58
CA ASP A 165 -23.82 6.23 -12.47
C ASP A 165 -23.34 7.68 -12.54
N GLY A 166 -22.64 8.06 -13.59
CA GLY A 166 -22.19 9.44 -13.80
C GLY A 166 -20.88 9.80 -13.10
N LEU A 167 -20.24 8.86 -12.41
CA LEU A 167 -18.95 9.05 -11.76
C LEU A 167 -17.79 8.99 -12.76
N TYR A 168 -16.63 9.49 -12.39
CA TYR A 168 -15.45 9.55 -13.23
C TYR A 168 -14.33 8.70 -12.65
N ALA A 169 -13.86 7.70 -13.40
CA ALA A 169 -12.75 6.86 -13.02
C ALA A 169 -11.43 7.43 -13.55
N TYR A 170 -10.45 7.53 -12.65
CA TYR A 170 -9.08 7.99 -12.93
C TYR A 170 -8.06 6.93 -12.61
N SER A 171 -6.98 6.91 -13.39
CA SER A 171 -5.76 6.15 -13.09
C SER A 171 -4.71 7.09 -12.50
N LEU A 172 -4.10 6.70 -11.36
CA LEU A 172 -3.12 7.50 -10.60
C LEU A 172 -1.67 7.15 -10.96
N ARG A 173 -1.38 6.79 -12.21
CA ARG A 173 -0.03 6.38 -12.63
C ARG A 173 1.00 7.52 -12.71
N GLU A 174 0.58 8.76 -12.47
CA GLU A 174 1.45 9.94 -12.53
C GLU A 174 1.97 10.38 -11.15
N ASN A 175 1.57 9.68 -10.08
CA ASN A 175 2.13 9.90 -8.76
C ASN A 175 3.59 9.44 -8.69
N THR A 176 4.40 10.17 -7.93
CA THR A 176 5.77 9.75 -7.61
C THR A 176 5.77 8.49 -6.72
N PRO A 177 6.90 7.76 -6.60
CA PRO A 177 6.98 6.62 -5.69
C PRO A 177 6.63 6.98 -4.23
N GLN A 178 7.05 8.14 -3.74
CA GLN A 178 6.74 8.61 -2.38
C GLN A 178 5.25 8.93 -2.19
N GLU A 179 4.63 9.59 -3.18
CA GLU A 179 3.18 9.86 -3.18
C GLU A 179 2.37 8.56 -3.20
N THR A 180 2.81 7.59 -4.00
CA THR A 180 2.18 6.27 -4.07
C THR A 180 2.33 5.50 -2.76
N GLU A 181 3.51 5.55 -2.13
CA GLU A 181 3.76 4.92 -0.84
C GLU A 181 2.84 5.50 0.25
N ARG A 182 2.71 6.81 0.30
CA ARG A 182 1.82 7.49 1.25
C ARG A 182 0.36 7.12 1.06
N LEU A 183 -0.08 6.99 -0.19
CA LEU A 183 -1.42 6.52 -0.52
C LEU A 183 -1.65 5.07 -0.07
N ARG A 184 -0.66 4.19 -0.26
CA ARG A 184 -0.71 2.80 0.23
C ARG A 184 -0.80 2.73 1.75
N GLN A 185 -0.05 3.57 2.47
CA GLN A 185 -0.12 3.65 3.93
C GLN A 185 -1.51 4.03 4.40
N PHE A 186 -2.13 5.03 3.77
CA PHE A 186 -3.50 5.42 4.06
C PHE A 186 -4.49 4.27 3.80
N ILE A 187 -4.38 3.61 2.65
CA ILE A 187 -5.25 2.48 2.27
C ILE A 187 -5.08 1.32 3.26
N LEU A 188 -3.84 1.00 3.66
CA LEU A 188 -3.57 -0.03 4.67
C LEU A 188 -4.24 0.31 6.01
N GLN A 189 -4.09 1.54 6.49
CA GLN A 189 -4.72 1.99 7.73
C GLN A 189 -6.25 1.84 7.66
N GLN A 190 -6.87 2.24 6.56
CA GLN A 190 -8.32 2.11 6.39
C GLN A 190 -8.76 0.64 6.24
N HIS A 191 -7.94 -0.19 5.60
CA HIS A 191 -8.18 -1.62 5.50
C HIS A 191 -8.15 -2.29 6.89
N GLN A 192 -7.18 -1.92 7.74
CA GLN A 192 -7.09 -2.41 9.12
C GLN A 192 -8.32 -2.04 9.94
N LEU A 193 -8.80 -0.80 9.81
CA LEU A 193 -10.01 -0.35 10.50
C LEU A 193 -11.28 -1.08 10.01
N SER A 194 -11.34 -1.43 8.72
CA SER A 194 -12.48 -2.10 8.12
C SER A 194 -12.48 -3.62 8.33
N HIS A 195 -11.29 -4.21 8.55
CA HIS A 195 -11.08 -5.66 8.69
C HIS A 195 -10.24 -5.97 9.93
N PRO A 196 -10.68 -5.58 11.15
CA PRO A 196 -9.88 -5.78 12.36
C PRO A 196 -9.53 -7.25 12.61
N GLN A 197 -10.38 -8.19 12.18
CA GLN A 197 -10.14 -9.63 12.30
C GLN A 197 -8.94 -10.14 11.46
N LEU A 198 -8.54 -9.42 10.41
CA LEU A 198 -7.38 -9.79 9.58
C LEU A 198 -6.07 -9.21 10.13
N HIS A 199 -6.17 -8.29 11.09
CA HIS A 199 -5.02 -7.57 11.67
C HIS A 199 -4.95 -7.69 13.19
N ALA A 200 -5.84 -8.52 13.78
CA ALA A 200 -5.94 -8.74 15.23
C ALA A 200 -5.03 -9.86 15.71
#